data_f0be5c320b35bdb668536832854132fb
#
_entry.id   f0be5c320b35bdb668536832854132fb
#
_cell.length_a   1.000
_cell.length_b   1.000
_cell.length_c   1.000
_cell.angle_alpha   90.00
_cell.angle_beta   90.00
_cell.angle_gamma   90.00
#
_symmetry.space_group_name_H-M   'P 1'
#
loop_
_entity.id
_entity.type
_entity.pdbx_description
1 polymer ?
#
loop_
_entity_poly.entity_id
_entity_poly.type
_entity_poly.pdbx_seq_one_letter_code
_entity_poly.pdbx_strand_id
1 'polypeptide(L)'
;QLDIDYLPLLENTCLTCLWITLMVLYILFYRIGENLMTNNNSLEQKWEEMLILMESKVPKTRIKHYYKNSLLPKKYDEQRNILSLECTNSYIQNLLVRSHLFELESFSSIVFKPGCKVEFKNTESAEENKDNKIEFSTTSSITPEFDKENILNPRNNFDNFVVGANNQFAHAAALAVAENPATSFNPLFFYGGPGLGKTHLMHAIGHYLLANNDSFKALYVSSEMFTNEFINSLKTNKVHLFKEKYRNVDILLIDDIQFLHKKEATQEEFFHTFNALYDNNKQIVISSDKPPKDLDGIDERLRQRFGWSMTVDIKPPDYETRFAILEKKAEERGIDISNEEIKKVFYYIAENIKYNIRDLEGALSRLIGFSDMMHKDIDIPFAQEVLSDIVTKKDNSISIDSIKSIVCKECGITMKQIESKEKSRKIAHPKIGRAHV
;
A
#
# COMPACT_ATOMS: atom_id res chain seq x y z
N GLN A 1 39.90 -2.94 43.66
CA GLN A 1 39.72 -1.50 43.92
C GLN A 1 39.73 -0.81 42.55
N LEU A 2 38.56 -0.54 42.00
CA LEU A 2 38.35 0.30 40.85
C LEU A 2 37.54 1.50 41.38
N ASP A 3 38.09 2.69 41.20
CA ASP A 3 37.53 3.96 41.66
C ASP A 3 36.13 4.20 41.11
N ILE A 4 35.23 4.45 42.06
CA ILE A 4 33.85 4.86 41.82
C ILE A 4 33.81 6.39 41.88
N ASP A 5 34.18 7.05 40.78
CA ASP A 5 34.05 8.50 40.65
C ASP A 5 33.64 8.92 39.23
N TYR A 6 32.54 8.35 38.72
CA TYR A 6 31.85 8.86 37.53
C TYR A 6 30.34 8.62 37.64
N LEU A 7 29.69 9.27 38.58
CA LEU A 7 28.24 9.43 38.62
C LEU A 7 27.91 10.89 38.87
N PRO A 8 27.81 11.72 37.84
CA PRO A 8 26.61 12.51 37.68
C PRO A 8 26.30 12.79 36.21
N LEU A 9 25.41 12.02 35.56
CA LEU A 9 24.73 12.35 34.27
C LEU A 9 23.56 11.39 34.00
N LEU A 10 22.79 11.04 35.04
CA LEU A 10 21.61 10.17 34.91
C LEU A 10 20.36 10.77 35.53
N GLU A 11 20.12 12.03 35.22
CA GLU A 11 18.80 12.65 35.47
C GLU A 11 18.28 13.14 34.11
N ASN A 12 17.54 12.32 33.39
CA ASN A 12 16.62 12.56 32.26
C ASN A 12 16.71 11.52 31.15
N THR A 13 16.96 10.28 31.47
CA THR A 13 16.78 9.21 30.47
C THR A 13 15.46 8.49 30.69
N CYS A 14 14.59 8.57 29.68
CA CYS A 14 13.32 7.85 29.60
C CYS A 14 13.53 6.36 29.95
N LEU A 15 12.63 5.77 30.74
CA LEU A 15 12.65 4.36 31.18
C LEU A 15 12.88 3.37 30.04
N THR A 16 12.46 3.71 28.82
CA THR A 16 12.72 2.93 27.61
C THR A 16 14.17 2.93 27.17
N CYS A 17 14.87 4.07 27.29
CA CYS A 17 16.32 4.13 27.02
C CYS A 17 17.12 3.34 28.06
N LEU A 18 16.70 3.36 29.32
CA LEU A 18 17.34 2.56 30.38
C LEU A 18 17.14 1.06 30.14
N TRP A 19 15.96 0.65 29.68
CA TRP A 19 15.65 -0.73 29.31
C TRP A 19 16.47 -1.22 28.12
N ILE A 20 16.61 -0.37 27.11
CA ILE A 20 17.41 -0.65 25.91
C ILE A 20 18.89 -0.76 26.29
N THR A 21 19.39 0.14 27.15
CA THR A 21 20.79 0.12 27.61
C THR A 21 21.06 -1.12 28.48
N LEU A 22 20.13 -1.50 29.35
CA LEU A 22 20.20 -2.71 30.15
C LEU A 22 20.12 -3.98 29.30
N MET A 23 19.29 -3.99 28.27
CA MET A 23 19.21 -5.12 27.32
C MET A 23 20.49 -5.24 26.47
N VAL A 24 21.04 -4.13 26.03
CA VAL A 24 22.33 -4.10 25.29
C VAL A 24 23.48 -4.54 26.23
N LEU A 25 23.49 -4.10 27.47
CA LEU A 25 24.47 -4.55 28.49
C LEU A 25 24.29 -6.03 28.84
N TYR A 26 23.08 -6.53 28.95
CA TYR A 26 22.79 -7.94 29.19
C TYR A 26 23.26 -8.81 28.00
N ILE A 27 22.99 -8.38 26.77
CA ILE A 27 23.47 -9.05 25.55
C ILE A 27 25.00 -8.99 25.45
N LEU A 28 25.62 -7.87 25.82
CA LEU A 28 27.07 -7.75 25.87
C LEU A 28 27.71 -8.66 26.97
N PHE A 29 27.09 -8.74 28.14
CA PHE A 29 27.54 -9.62 29.21
C PHE A 29 27.37 -11.12 28.87
N TYR A 30 26.25 -11.48 28.24
CA TYR A 30 26.01 -12.83 27.74
C TYR A 30 27.03 -13.20 26.65
N ARG A 31 27.37 -12.26 25.77
CA ARG A 31 28.39 -12.42 24.72
C ARG A 31 29.80 -12.54 25.24
N ILE A 32 30.14 -11.87 26.34
CA ILE A 32 31.46 -11.98 26.99
C ILE A 32 31.59 -13.36 27.71
N GLY A 33 30.50 -13.90 28.22
CA GLY A 33 30.46 -15.22 28.85
C GLY A 33 30.62 -16.38 27.85
N GLU A 34 30.05 -16.25 26.63
CA GLU A 34 30.16 -17.28 25.58
C GLU A 34 31.45 -17.21 24.74
N ASN A 35 32.09 -16.05 24.63
CA ASN A 35 33.39 -15.91 23.94
C ASN A 35 34.56 -16.58 24.67
N LEU A 36 34.35 -17.15 25.85
CA LEU A 36 35.31 -17.97 26.55
C LEU A 36 35.15 -19.49 26.31
N MET A 37 34.09 -19.88 25.61
CA MET A 37 33.86 -21.27 25.18
C MET A 37 33.39 -21.31 23.73
N THR A 38 34.24 -21.79 22.84
CA THR A 38 34.03 -22.20 21.45
C THR A 38 34.03 -21.10 20.35
N ASN A 39 35.19 -21.02 19.71
CA ASN A 39 35.36 -20.48 18.34
C ASN A 39 34.72 -21.42 17.32
N ASN A 40 33.41 -21.28 17.02
CA ASN A 40 32.77 -21.77 15.79
C ASN A 40 31.24 -21.66 15.91
N ASN A 41 30.71 -20.43 16.05
CA ASN A 41 29.31 -20.26 15.78
C ASN A 41 29.07 -20.32 14.26
N SER A 42 28.37 -21.35 13.77
CA SER A 42 28.08 -21.51 12.36
C SER A 42 27.33 -20.28 11.83
N LEU A 43 27.49 -19.96 10.56
CA LEU A 43 26.79 -18.86 9.89
C LEU A 43 25.26 -18.94 10.10
N GLU A 44 24.73 -20.14 10.16
CA GLU A 44 23.32 -20.43 10.39
C GLU A 44 22.87 -20.03 11.80
N GLN A 45 23.69 -20.23 12.83
CA GLN A 45 23.36 -19.79 14.19
C GLN A 45 23.27 -18.26 14.28
N LYS A 46 24.22 -17.55 13.68
CA LYS A 46 24.18 -16.08 13.61
C LYS A 46 22.96 -15.55 12.83
N TRP A 47 22.58 -16.27 11.78
CA TRP A 47 21.37 -15.96 11.02
C TRP A 47 20.10 -16.14 11.85
N GLU A 48 19.99 -17.24 12.61
CA GLU A 48 18.86 -17.47 13.52
C GLU A 48 18.80 -16.43 14.65
N GLU A 49 19.94 -16.06 15.24
CA GLU A 49 20.01 -14.96 16.21
C GLU A 49 19.50 -13.64 15.62
N MET A 50 19.85 -13.34 14.38
CA MET A 50 19.36 -12.14 13.68
C MET A 50 17.83 -12.17 13.50
N LEU A 51 17.28 -13.29 13.09
CA LEU A 51 15.83 -13.45 12.94
C LEU A 51 15.08 -13.28 14.28
N ILE A 52 15.61 -13.82 15.37
CA ILE A 52 15.06 -13.65 16.71
C ILE A 52 15.10 -12.18 17.14
N LEU A 53 16.20 -11.47 16.88
CA LEU A 53 16.30 -10.03 17.17
C LEU A 53 15.30 -9.22 16.34
N MET A 54 15.06 -9.60 15.09
CA MET A 54 14.07 -8.97 14.23
C MET A 54 12.64 -9.14 14.76
N GLU A 55 12.32 -10.23 15.46
CA GLU A 55 10.97 -10.46 16.03
C GLU A 55 10.54 -9.37 17.03
N SER A 56 11.47 -8.62 17.59
CA SER A 56 11.16 -7.51 18.50
C SER A 56 10.66 -6.25 17.81
N LYS A 57 10.94 -6.08 16.50
CA LYS A 57 10.62 -4.86 15.74
C LYS A 57 9.85 -5.13 14.44
N VAL A 58 9.89 -6.36 13.93
CA VAL A 58 9.28 -6.75 12.66
C VAL A 58 8.14 -7.72 12.93
N PRO A 59 6.96 -7.58 12.30
CA PRO A 59 5.85 -8.51 12.45
C PRO A 59 6.26 -9.96 12.15
N LYS A 60 5.82 -10.91 12.99
CA LYS A 60 6.16 -12.34 12.86
C LYS A 60 5.78 -12.93 11.50
N THR A 61 4.67 -12.46 10.92
CA THR A 61 4.23 -12.85 9.58
C THR A 61 5.25 -12.47 8.53
N ARG A 62 5.80 -11.24 8.59
CA ARG A 62 6.84 -10.77 7.67
C ARG A 62 8.13 -11.57 7.81
N ILE A 63 8.56 -11.84 9.05
CA ILE A 63 9.77 -12.65 9.30
C ILE A 63 9.61 -14.03 8.70
N LYS A 64 8.47 -14.67 8.91
CA LYS A 64 8.20 -16.00 8.38
C LYS A 64 8.21 -16.03 6.85
N HIS A 65 7.53 -15.09 6.19
CA HIS A 65 7.34 -15.13 4.74
C HIS A 65 8.51 -14.56 3.94
N TYR A 66 9.12 -13.45 4.39
CA TYR A 66 10.15 -12.78 3.59
C TYR A 66 11.59 -13.13 4.01
N TYR A 67 11.80 -13.45 5.29
CA TYR A 67 13.17 -13.70 5.78
C TYR A 67 13.44 -15.19 6.02
N LYS A 68 12.59 -15.88 6.78
CA LYS A 68 12.85 -17.26 7.19
C LYS A 68 12.65 -18.28 6.05
N ASN A 69 11.59 -18.11 5.24
CA ASN A 69 11.25 -19.05 4.17
C ASN A 69 11.94 -18.72 2.84
N SER A 70 12.38 -17.49 2.64
CA SER A 70 12.83 -17.00 1.33
C SER A 70 14.31 -16.64 1.26
N LEU A 71 14.97 -16.49 2.40
CA LEU A 71 16.40 -16.14 2.47
C LEU A 71 17.22 -17.25 3.11
N LEU A 72 18.34 -17.57 2.46
CA LEU A 72 19.33 -18.51 2.96
C LEU A 72 20.69 -17.81 3.10
N PRO A 73 21.32 -17.81 4.28
CA PRO A 73 22.67 -17.27 4.43
C PRO A 73 23.69 -18.20 3.76
N LYS A 74 24.43 -17.68 2.77
CA LYS A 74 25.42 -18.50 2.02
C LYS A 74 26.83 -18.28 2.47
N LYS A 75 27.24 -17.04 2.71
CA LYS A 75 28.58 -16.68 3.08
C LYS A 75 28.64 -15.34 3.80
N TYR A 76 29.50 -15.26 4.81
CA TYR A 76 29.89 -13.99 5.39
C TYR A 76 31.38 -13.74 5.11
N ASP A 77 31.67 -12.64 4.42
CA ASP A 77 33.04 -12.20 4.11
C ASP A 77 33.52 -11.24 5.20
N GLU A 78 34.35 -11.74 6.10
CA GLU A 78 34.87 -10.95 7.24
C GLU A 78 35.76 -9.78 6.83
N GLN A 79 36.47 -9.89 5.68
CA GLN A 79 37.40 -8.86 5.22
C GLN A 79 36.64 -7.67 4.59
N ARG A 80 35.58 -7.97 3.84
CA ARG A 80 34.75 -6.97 3.19
C ARG A 80 33.53 -6.56 4.05
N ASN A 81 33.27 -7.29 5.13
CA ASN A 81 32.10 -7.13 5.99
C ASN A 81 30.78 -7.22 5.21
N ILE A 82 30.65 -8.27 4.38
CA ILE A 82 29.50 -8.49 3.50
C ILE A 82 28.85 -9.83 3.84
N LEU A 83 27.53 -9.80 4.13
CA LEU A 83 26.70 -10.98 4.25
C LEU A 83 26.05 -11.29 2.90
N SER A 84 26.38 -12.43 2.30
CA SER A 84 25.78 -12.90 1.06
C SER A 84 24.58 -13.78 1.37
N LEU A 85 23.40 -13.35 0.92
CA LEU A 85 22.14 -14.08 1.03
C LEU A 85 21.72 -14.60 -0.34
N GLU A 86 21.20 -15.81 -0.37
CA GLU A 86 20.49 -16.35 -1.53
C GLU A 86 19.01 -16.20 -1.29
N CYS A 87 18.30 -15.63 -2.27
CA CYS A 87 16.87 -15.54 -2.22
C CYS A 87 16.26 -16.57 -3.17
N THR A 88 15.33 -17.38 -2.66
CA THR A 88 14.66 -18.41 -3.46
C THR A 88 13.65 -17.82 -4.44
N ASN A 89 13.26 -16.56 -4.24
CA ASN A 89 12.23 -15.87 -5.00
C ASN A 89 12.75 -14.51 -5.48
N SER A 90 12.88 -14.34 -6.80
CA SER A 90 13.36 -13.09 -7.42
C SER A 90 12.47 -11.88 -7.11
N TYR A 91 11.17 -12.10 -6.96
CA TYR A 91 10.22 -11.06 -6.58
C TYR A 91 10.47 -10.57 -5.14
N ILE A 92 10.62 -11.50 -4.18
CA ILE A 92 10.96 -11.16 -2.79
C ILE A 92 12.32 -10.47 -2.71
N GLN A 93 13.30 -10.91 -3.48
CA GLN A 93 14.61 -10.26 -3.56
C GLN A 93 14.47 -8.78 -3.97
N ASN A 94 13.73 -8.51 -5.04
CA ASN A 94 13.50 -7.13 -5.52
C ASN A 94 12.74 -6.29 -4.49
N LEU A 95 11.78 -6.88 -3.79
CA LEU A 95 11.03 -6.22 -2.72
C LEU A 95 11.96 -5.86 -1.55
N LEU A 96 12.78 -6.80 -1.10
CA LEU A 96 13.71 -6.60 0.02
C LEU A 96 14.77 -5.55 -0.30
N VAL A 97 15.33 -5.57 -1.51
CA VAL A 97 16.31 -4.57 -1.96
C VAL A 97 15.70 -3.17 -1.98
N ARG A 98 14.46 -3.03 -2.43
CA ARG A 98 13.81 -1.72 -2.57
C ARG A 98 13.27 -1.14 -1.27
N SER A 99 12.77 -1.99 -0.38
CA SER A 99 11.98 -1.53 0.77
C SER A 99 12.57 -1.90 2.14
N HIS A 100 13.38 -2.95 2.22
CA HIS A 100 13.81 -3.53 3.49
C HIS A 100 15.33 -3.77 3.61
N LEU A 101 16.13 -3.32 2.62
CA LEU A 101 17.58 -3.50 2.64
C LEU A 101 18.23 -2.84 3.86
N PHE A 102 17.82 -1.61 4.16
CA PHE A 102 18.33 -0.87 5.33
C PHE A 102 18.02 -1.57 6.65
N GLU A 103 16.82 -2.17 6.76
CA GLU A 103 16.41 -2.95 7.92
C GLU A 103 17.31 -4.19 8.08
N LEU A 104 17.52 -4.96 7.01
CA LEU A 104 18.42 -6.11 6.98
C LEU A 104 19.86 -5.74 7.35
N GLU A 105 20.40 -4.66 6.79
CA GLU A 105 21.76 -4.18 7.10
C GLU A 105 21.88 -3.70 8.55
N SER A 106 20.85 -3.09 9.11
CA SER A 106 20.82 -2.65 10.50
C SER A 106 20.92 -3.83 11.46
N PHE A 107 20.12 -4.89 11.27
CA PHE A 107 20.17 -6.08 12.10
C PHE A 107 21.45 -6.91 11.85
N SER A 108 21.92 -7.01 10.60
CA SER A 108 23.19 -7.65 10.28
C SER A 108 24.37 -6.96 10.99
N SER A 109 24.33 -5.64 11.09
CA SER A 109 25.37 -4.86 11.79
C SER A 109 25.42 -5.13 13.29
N ILE A 110 24.31 -5.56 13.90
CA ILE A 110 24.26 -5.94 15.32
C ILE A 110 24.85 -7.33 15.55
N VAL A 111 24.54 -8.28 14.67
CA VAL A 111 24.89 -9.71 14.88
C VAL A 111 26.26 -10.05 14.31
N PHE A 112 26.64 -9.49 13.17
CA PHE A 112 27.93 -9.78 12.52
C PHE A 112 29.01 -8.77 12.93
N LYS A 113 29.09 -7.64 12.24
CA LYS A 113 30.02 -6.53 12.58
C LYS A 113 29.35 -5.19 12.24
N PRO A 114 29.65 -4.10 12.97
CA PRO A 114 29.15 -2.77 12.63
C PRO A 114 29.45 -2.40 11.17
N GLY A 115 28.42 -1.91 10.47
CA GLY A 115 28.50 -1.56 9.04
C GLY A 115 28.47 -2.77 8.09
N CYS A 116 27.94 -3.92 8.53
CA CYS A 116 27.74 -5.08 7.66
C CYS A 116 26.76 -4.74 6.54
N LYS A 117 27.18 -5.00 5.30
CA LYS A 117 26.35 -4.86 4.11
C LYS A 117 25.76 -6.21 3.70
N VAL A 118 24.61 -6.15 3.05
CA VAL A 118 23.90 -7.34 2.55
C VAL A 118 23.94 -7.36 1.03
N GLU A 119 24.40 -8.48 0.46
CA GLU A 119 24.36 -8.74 -0.98
C GLU A 119 23.51 -9.97 -1.28
N PHE A 120 22.67 -9.88 -2.30
CA PHE A 120 21.88 -11.01 -2.79
C PHE A 120 22.57 -11.68 -3.98
N LYS A 121 22.69 -13.01 -3.93
CA LYS A 121 23.19 -13.82 -5.05
C LYS A 121 22.02 -14.47 -5.76
N ASN A 122 22.00 -14.33 -7.09
CA ASN A 122 21.01 -15.03 -7.92
C ASN A 122 21.42 -16.48 -8.14
N THR A 123 20.46 -17.39 -8.14
CA THR A 123 20.65 -18.84 -8.29
C THR A 123 20.95 -19.25 -9.74
N GLU A 124 20.95 -18.32 -10.70
CA GLU A 124 21.23 -18.63 -12.13
C GLU A 124 22.57 -18.03 -12.54
N SER A 125 23.52 -18.90 -12.69
CA SER A 125 24.75 -18.88 -13.49
C SER A 125 26.04 -19.16 -12.72
N ALA A 126 26.33 -20.45 -12.55
CA ALA A 126 27.69 -20.93 -12.45
C ALA A 126 28.06 -21.60 -13.76
N GLU A 127 28.55 -20.81 -14.70
CA GLU A 127 29.56 -21.25 -15.67
C GLU A 127 30.31 -20.02 -16.17
N GLU A 128 31.61 -20.08 -15.92
CA GLU A 128 32.61 -19.13 -16.38
C GLU A 128 32.61 -19.06 -17.91
N ASN A 129 32.66 -17.83 -18.48
CA ASN A 129 33.59 -17.64 -19.58
C ASN A 129 34.02 -16.18 -19.75
N LYS A 130 35.32 -16.06 -19.87
CA LYS A 130 36.08 -14.84 -20.17
C LYS A 130 35.84 -14.38 -21.62
N ASP A 131 35.93 -13.07 -21.76
CA ASP A 131 36.31 -12.36 -23.00
C ASP A 131 35.52 -12.65 -24.29
N ASN A 132 34.70 -11.74 -24.75
CA ASN A 132 34.96 -11.01 -26.01
C ASN A 132 33.74 -10.28 -26.56
N LYS A 133 34.01 -9.04 -26.99
CA LYS A 133 33.50 -8.34 -28.19
C LYS A 133 32.02 -8.49 -28.61
N ILE A 134 31.46 -7.35 -28.70
CA ILE A 134 30.27 -6.97 -29.47
C ILE A 134 30.30 -7.55 -30.88
N GLU A 135 29.32 -8.41 -31.19
CA GLU A 135 28.81 -8.60 -32.55
C GLU A 135 27.29 -8.80 -32.52
N PHE A 136 26.64 -7.95 -33.31
CA PHE A 136 25.20 -8.01 -33.59
C PHE A 136 24.90 -9.31 -34.34
N SER A 137 24.09 -10.21 -33.78
CA SER A 137 23.45 -11.30 -34.51
C SER A 137 22.03 -11.46 -34.07
N THR A 138 21.14 -11.07 -34.95
CA THR A 138 19.70 -11.31 -35.00
C THR A 138 19.41 -12.80 -34.98
N THR A 139 18.86 -13.30 -33.87
CA THR A 139 17.80 -14.32 -33.77
C THR A 139 17.54 -14.60 -32.29
N SER A 140 16.78 -13.74 -31.65
CA SER A 140 16.22 -14.01 -30.33
C SER A 140 14.79 -14.49 -30.49
N SER A 141 14.56 -15.72 -30.05
CA SER A 141 13.25 -16.22 -29.68
C SER A 141 12.57 -15.19 -28.78
N ILE A 142 11.47 -14.64 -29.24
CA ILE A 142 10.64 -13.67 -28.53
C ILE A 142 9.92 -14.44 -27.42
N THR A 143 10.53 -14.54 -26.25
CA THR A 143 9.78 -14.71 -25.02
C THR A 143 9.17 -13.35 -24.71
N PRO A 144 7.85 -13.25 -24.45
CA PRO A 144 7.25 -11.97 -24.08
C PRO A 144 7.92 -11.45 -22.81
N GLU A 145 8.45 -10.24 -22.85
CA GLU A 145 8.94 -9.54 -21.66
C GLU A 145 7.76 -9.23 -20.73
N PHE A 146 7.32 -10.23 -19.96
CA PHE A 146 6.28 -10.09 -18.94
C PHE A 146 6.69 -9.26 -17.73
N ASP A 147 8.01 -9.04 -17.55
CA ASP A 147 8.57 -8.62 -16.26
C ASP A 147 8.72 -7.12 -16.03
N LYS A 148 8.48 -6.26 -17.00
CA LYS A 148 8.71 -4.81 -16.83
C LYS A 148 7.47 -3.95 -16.58
N GLU A 149 6.26 -4.43 -16.85
CA GLU A 149 5.04 -3.62 -16.77
C GLU A 149 4.13 -3.90 -15.57
N ASN A 150 4.37 -4.99 -14.83
CA ASN A 150 3.51 -5.45 -13.74
C ASN A 150 4.03 -5.00 -12.37
N ILE A 151 4.19 -3.69 -12.17
CA ILE A 151 4.75 -3.19 -10.91
C ILE A 151 3.63 -3.03 -9.88
N LEU A 152 3.40 -4.08 -9.09
CA LEU A 152 2.66 -3.93 -7.84
C LEU A 152 3.42 -2.96 -6.93
N ASN A 153 2.72 -2.00 -6.33
CA ASN A 153 3.34 -1.05 -5.42
C ASN A 153 3.79 -1.77 -4.13
N PRO A 154 5.09 -1.82 -3.80
CA PRO A 154 5.59 -2.56 -2.64
C PRO A 154 5.03 -2.10 -1.30
N ARG A 155 4.55 -0.84 -1.22
CA ARG A 155 3.94 -0.29 -0.01
C ARG A 155 2.52 -0.77 0.23
N ASN A 156 1.84 -1.29 -0.81
CA ASN A 156 0.46 -1.74 -0.74
C ASN A 156 0.40 -3.24 -0.45
N ASN A 157 0.71 -3.64 0.75
CA ASN A 157 0.62 -5.01 1.25
C ASN A 157 -0.38 -5.09 2.43
N PHE A 158 -0.71 -6.30 2.89
CA PHE A 158 -1.63 -6.48 4.01
C PHE A 158 -1.10 -5.91 5.33
N ASP A 159 0.22 -5.92 5.56
CA ASP A 159 0.84 -5.40 6.79
C ASP A 159 0.68 -3.88 6.91
N ASN A 160 0.66 -3.17 5.78
CA ASN A 160 0.53 -1.72 5.73
C ASN A 160 -0.92 -1.26 5.62
N PHE A 161 -1.87 -2.18 5.47
CA PHE A 161 -3.28 -1.86 5.43
C PHE A 161 -3.85 -1.74 6.84
N VAL A 162 -4.38 -0.57 7.19
CA VAL A 162 -5.01 -0.34 8.49
C VAL A 162 -6.45 -0.81 8.45
N VAL A 163 -6.75 -1.81 9.27
CA VAL A 163 -8.09 -2.40 9.36
C VAL A 163 -8.93 -1.64 10.39
N GLY A 164 -10.13 -1.23 9.99
CA GLY A 164 -11.14 -0.61 10.86
C GLY A 164 -12.53 -1.16 10.57
N ALA A 165 -13.55 -0.71 11.31
CA ALA A 165 -14.91 -1.22 11.19
C ALA A 165 -15.49 -1.14 9.77
N ASN A 166 -15.11 -0.11 9.01
CA ASN A 166 -15.66 0.20 7.70
C ASN A 166 -14.97 -0.54 6.52
N ASN A 167 -13.84 -1.20 6.75
CA ASN A 167 -13.07 -1.91 5.73
C ASN A 167 -12.70 -3.35 6.11
N GLN A 168 -13.06 -3.83 7.30
CA GLN A 168 -12.72 -5.17 7.78
C GLN A 168 -13.25 -6.30 6.87
N PHE A 169 -14.44 -6.13 6.30
CA PHE A 169 -14.99 -7.10 5.36
C PHE A 169 -14.20 -7.16 4.05
N ALA A 170 -13.78 -6.00 3.56
CA ALA A 170 -12.95 -5.93 2.35
C ALA A 170 -11.58 -6.55 2.58
N HIS A 171 -10.97 -6.29 3.74
CA HIS A 171 -9.71 -6.92 4.14
C HIS A 171 -9.86 -8.44 4.28
N ALA A 172 -10.90 -8.92 4.96
CA ALA A 172 -11.14 -10.35 5.14
C ALA A 172 -11.40 -11.08 3.80
N ALA A 173 -12.19 -10.47 2.90
CA ALA A 173 -12.43 -11.01 1.56
C ALA A 173 -11.15 -11.04 0.71
N ALA A 174 -10.32 -9.98 0.78
CA ALA A 174 -9.03 -9.94 0.12
C ALA A 174 -8.09 -11.03 0.60
N LEU A 175 -8.01 -11.22 1.93
CA LEU A 175 -7.16 -12.26 2.54
C LEU A 175 -7.65 -13.67 2.16
N ALA A 176 -8.96 -13.93 2.19
CA ALA A 176 -9.53 -15.21 1.80
C ALA A 176 -9.21 -15.56 0.32
N VAL A 177 -9.24 -14.57 -0.58
CA VAL A 177 -8.84 -14.76 -1.99
C VAL A 177 -7.35 -14.97 -2.11
N ALA A 178 -6.53 -14.27 -1.33
CA ALA A 178 -5.08 -14.43 -1.34
C ALA A 178 -4.65 -15.81 -0.81
N GLU A 179 -5.34 -16.35 0.20
CA GLU A 179 -5.08 -17.68 0.74
C GLU A 179 -5.59 -18.80 -0.16
N ASN A 180 -6.75 -18.63 -0.80
CA ASN A 180 -7.41 -19.64 -1.61
C ASN A 180 -7.95 -19.05 -2.91
N PRO A 181 -7.08 -18.73 -3.89
CA PRO A 181 -7.48 -18.13 -5.14
C PRO A 181 -8.41 -19.04 -5.95
N ALA A 182 -9.33 -18.44 -6.66
CA ALA A 182 -10.38 -19.04 -7.49
C ALA A 182 -11.42 -19.92 -6.76
N THR A 183 -11.19 -20.23 -5.49
CA THR A 183 -12.10 -21.11 -4.71
C THR A 183 -12.95 -20.35 -3.71
N SER A 184 -12.44 -19.30 -3.06
CA SER A 184 -13.18 -18.55 -2.05
C SER A 184 -14.22 -17.62 -2.67
N PHE A 185 -13.76 -16.63 -3.45
CA PHE A 185 -14.63 -15.63 -4.08
C PHE A 185 -14.08 -15.31 -5.48
N ASN A 186 -14.81 -15.72 -6.53
CA ASN A 186 -14.44 -15.46 -7.90
C ASN A 186 -15.67 -15.09 -8.77
N PRO A 187 -15.75 -13.86 -9.31
CA PRO A 187 -14.86 -12.72 -9.08
C PRO A 187 -15.00 -12.13 -7.67
N LEU A 188 -13.95 -11.45 -7.19
CA LEU A 188 -14.04 -10.53 -6.05
C LEU A 188 -14.19 -9.11 -6.59
N PHE A 189 -15.24 -8.41 -6.18
CA PHE A 189 -15.54 -7.07 -6.67
C PHE A 189 -15.51 -6.06 -5.52
N PHE A 190 -14.55 -5.15 -5.53
CA PHE A 190 -14.47 -4.04 -4.59
C PHE A 190 -15.12 -2.79 -5.17
N TYR A 191 -15.97 -2.12 -4.39
CA TYR A 191 -16.49 -0.83 -4.79
C TYR A 191 -16.46 0.17 -3.62
N GLY A 192 -16.54 1.46 -3.96
CA GLY A 192 -16.52 2.54 -2.98
C GLY A 192 -15.87 3.78 -3.55
N GLY A 193 -15.95 4.88 -2.82
CA GLY A 193 -15.39 6.17 -3.23
C GLY A 193 -13.90 6.12 -3.60
N PRO A 194 -13.39 7.14 -4.29
CA PRO A 194 -11.96 7.22 -4.63
C PRO A 194 -11.12 7.35 -3.35
N GLY A 195 -9.91 6.73 -3.38
CA GLY A 195 -8.94 6.86 -2.29
C GLY A 195 -9.30 6.12 -0.99
N LEU A 196 -10.17 5.10 -1.02
CA LEU A 196 -10.56 4.30 0.15
C LEU A 196 -9.74 3.01 0.34
N GLY A 197 -8.74 2.76 -0.51
CA GLY A 197 -7.85 1.60 -0.36
C GLY A 197 -8.18 0.39 -1.25
N LYS A 198 -9.10 0.51 -2.25
CA LYS A 198 -9.39 -0.57 -3.22
C LYS A 198 -8.13 -1.09 -3.89
N THR A 199 -7.38 -0.21 -4.53
CA THR A 199 -6.11 -0.52 -5.19
C THR A 199 -5.09 -1.11 -4.22
N HIS A 200 -5.04 -0.64 -2.97
CA HIS A 200 -4.16 -1.18 -1.94
C HIS A 200 -4.46 -2.67 -1.68
N LEU A 201 -5.73 -3.04 -1.47
CA LEU A 201 -6.12 -4.43 -1.25
C LEU A 201 -5.85 -5.32 -2.47
N MET A 202 -6.06 -4.81 -3.69
CA MET A 202 -5.72 -5.53 -4.92
C MET A 202 -4.21 -5.83 -5.00
N HIS A 203 -3.37 -4.83 -4.74
CA HIS A 203 -1.93 -5.03 -4.69
C HIS A 203 -1.51 -5.98 -3.57
N ALA A 204 -2.15 -5.90 -2.39
CA ALA A 204 -1.88 -6.79 -1.26
C ALA A 204 -2.17 -8.26 -1.61
N ILE A 205 -3.26 -8.54 -2.32
CA ILE A 205 -3.55 -9.89 -2.84
C ILE A 205 -2.42 -10.34 -3.77
N GLY A 206 -2.05 -9.50 -4.74
CA GLY A 206 -0.99 -9.82 -5.69
C GLY A 206 0.35 -10.11 -5.01
N HIS A 207 0.75 -9.26 -4.05
CA HIS A 207 1.96 -9.44 -3.25
C HIS A 207 1.95 -10.77 -2.48
N TYR A 208 0.83 -11.08 -1.82
CA TYR A 208 0.70 -12.30 -1.03
C TYR A 208 0.87 -13.54 -1.90
N LEU A 209 0.22 -13.58 -3.08
CA LEU A 209 0.28 -14.72 -4.00
C LEU A 209 1.67 -14.91 -4.59
N LEU A 210 2.32 -13.82 -5.03
CA LEU A 210 3.68 -13.87 -5.57
C LEU A 210 4.72 -14.25 -4.51
N ALA A 211 4.50 -13.87 -3.26
CA ALA A 211 5.39 -14.24 -2.15
C ALA A 211 5.28 -15.72 -1.76
N ASN A 212 4.12 -16.34 -1.99
CA ASN A 212 3.89 -17.74 -1.62
C ASN A 212 4.13 -18.74 -2.77
N ASN A 213 4.20 -18.27 -4.03
CA ASN A 213 4.41 -19.14 -5.20
C ASN A 213 5.13 -18.39 -6.32
N ASP A 214 6.39 -18.75 -6.56
CA ASP A 214 7.25 -18.16 -7.60
C ASP A 214 6.73 -18.33 -9.04
N SER A 215 6.00 -19.40 -9.28
CA SER A 215 5.45 -19.69 -10.61
C SER A 215 4.11 -19.00 -10.86
N PHE A 216 3.56 -18.29 -9.85
CA PHE A 216 2.24 -17.68 -9.95
C PHE A 216 2.28 -16.41 -10.82
N LYS A 217 1.41 -16.34 -11.82
CA LYS A 217 1.34 -15.21 -12.74
C LYS A 217 0.23 -14.25 -12.31
N ALA A 218 0.61 -13.18 -11.60
CA ALA A 218 -0.30 -12.11 -11.25
C ALA A 218 -0.19 -10.96 -12.25
N LEU A 219 -1.32 -10.48 -12.78
CA LEU A 219 -1.39 -9.32 -13.66
C LEU A 219 -2.28 -8.25 -13.04
N TYR A 220 -1.69 -7.10 -12.69
CA TYR A 220 -2.42 -5.89 -12.32
C TYR A 220 -2.48 -4.93 -13.50
N VAL A 221 -3.66 -4.39 -13.78
CA VAL A 221 -3.87 -3.46 -14.88
C VAL A 221 -5.03 -2.50 -14.55
N SER A 222 -4.91 -1.23 -14.93
CA SER A 222 -6.08 -0.36 -14.97
C SER A 222 -6.93 -0.65 -16.22
N SER A 223 -8.24 -0.48 -16.14
CA SER A 223 -9.11 -0.67 -17.30
C SER A 223 -8.83 0.31 -18.44
N GLU A 224 -8.22 1.46 -18.14
CA GLU A 224 -7.71 2.39 -19.14
C GLU A 224 -6.51 1.79 -19.90
N MET A 225 -5.53 1.23 -19.18
CA MET A 225 -4.37 0.57 -19.81
C MET A 225 -4.81 -0.63 -20.63
N PHE A 226 -5.70 -1.47 -20.11
CA PHE A 226 -6.32 -2.58 -20.85
C PHE A 226 -6.92 -2.10 -22.18
N THR A 227 -7.68 -1.00 -22.15
CA THR A 227 -8.26 -0.38 -23.35
C THR A 227 -7.18 0.06 -24.34
N ASN A 228 -6.16 0.77 -23.85
CA ASN A 228 -5.10 1.32 -24.71
C ASN A 228 -4.27 0.20 -25.36
N GLU A 229 -3.94 -0.86 -24.61
CA GLU A 229 -3.25 -2.02 -25.14
C GLU A 229 -4.10 -2.78 -26.15
N PHE A 230 -5.40 -2.94 -25.91
CA PHE A 230 -6.30 -3.56 -26.87
C PHE A 230 -6.37 -2.78 -28.18
N ILE A 231 -6.57 -1.46 -28.12
CA ILE A 231 -6.59 -0.60 -29.30
C ILE A 231 -5.25 -0.68 -30.06
N ASN A 232 -4.14 -0.67 -29.35
CA ASN A 232 -2.82 -0.79 -29.96
C ASN A 232 -2.60 -2.15 -30.62
N SER A 233 -3.08 -3.23 -30.00
CA SER A 233 -3.01 -4.58 -30.56
C SER A 233 -3.81 -4.72 -31.87
N LEU A 234 -4.96 -4.04 -31.98
CA LEU A 234 -5.74 -3.95 -33.22
C LEU A 234 -4.97 -3.20 -34.31
N LYS A 235 -4.40 -2.03 -33.98
CA LYS A 235 -3.63 -1.21 -34.94
C LYS A 235 -2.38 -1.92 -35.47
N THR A 236 -1.74 -2.72 -34.61
CA THR A 236 -0.50 -3.43 -34.96
C THR A 236 -0.74 -4.88 -35.46
N ASN A 237 -2.00 -5.30 -35.57
CA ASN A 237 -2.41 -6.68 -35.93
C ASN A 237 -1.80 -7.76 -35.00
N LYS A 238 -1.63 -7.44 -33.71
CA LYS A 238 -1.04 -8.31 -32.67
C LYS A 238 -2.04 -8.73 -31.59
N VAL A 239 -3.31 -8.90 -31.96
CA VAL A 239 -4.39 -9.25 -31.02
C VAL A 239 -4.14 -10.60 -30.32
N HIS A 240 -3.43 -11.52 -30.98
CA HIS A 240 -3.09 -12.81 -30.37
C HIS A 240 -2.16 -12.64 -29.14
N LEU A 241 -1.16 -11.75 -29.21
CA LEU A 241 -0.27 -11.44 -28.07
C LEU A 241 -1.03 -10.77 -26.92
N PHE A 242 -1.97 -9.88 -27.22
CA PHE A 242 -2.85 -9.30 -26.22
C PHE A 242 -3.66 -10.39 -25.49
N LYS A 243 -4.29 -11.30 -26.25
CA LYS A 243 -5.05 -12.41 -25.68
C LYS A 243 -4.17 -13.35 -24.86
N GLU A 244 -2.96 -13.63 -25.31
CA GLU A 244 -1.98 -14.42 -24.58
C GLU A 244 -1.61 -13.77 -23.25
N LYS A 245 -1.29 -12.46 -23.24
CA LYS A 245 -0.95 -11.68 -22.03
C LYS A 245 -2.07 -11.76 -20.99
N TYR A 246 -3.32 -11.52 -21.38
CA TYR A 246 -4.43 -11.36 -20.44
C TYR A 246 -5.14 -12.66 -20.06
N ARG A 247 -5.04 -13.70 -20.86
CA ARG A 247 -5.75 -14.97 -20.62
C ARG A 247 -4.87 -16.09 -20.04
N ASN A 248 -3.52 -15.91 -20.01
CA ASN A 248 -2.56 -16.88 -19.48
C ASN A 248 -2.00 -16.47 -18.11
N VAL A 249 -2.81 -15.85 -17.27
CA VAL A 249 -2.47 -15.45 -15.91
C VAL A 249 -3.22 -16.30 -14.89
N ASP A 250 -2.70 -16.41 -13.67
CA ASP A 250 -3.36 -17.13 -12.58
C ASP A 250 -4.30 -16.20 -11.81
N ILE A 251 -3.99 -14.88 -11.78
CA ILE A 251 -4.88 -13.85 -11.26
C ILE A 251 -4.83 -12.61 -12.14
N LEU A 252 -6.02 -12.09 -12.46
CA LEU A 252 -6.21 -10.77 -13.08
C LEU A 252 -6.77 -9.79 -12.06
N LEU A 253 -6.00 -8.74 -11.77
CA LEU A 253 -6.38 -7.62 -10.94
C LEU A 253 -6.68 -6.42 -11.85
N ILE A 254 -7.96 -6.12 -12.10
CA ILE A 254 -8.35 -4.99 -12.96
C ILE A 254 -8.93 -3.85 -12.14
N ASP A 255 -8.29 -2.71 -12.20
CA ASP A 255 -8.64 -1.52 -11.42
C ASP A 255 -9.50 -0.55 -12.23
N ASP A 256 -10.43 0.10 -11.51
CA ASP A 256 -11.27 1.18 -12.04
C ASP A 256 -12.09 0.78 -13.28
N ILE A 257 -12.88 -0.29 -13.18
CA ILE A 257 -13.64 -0.88 -14.30
C ILE A 257 -14.64 0.11 -14.94
N GLN A 258 -15.05 1.17 -14.23
CA GLN A 258 -15.94 2.22 -14.74
C GLN A 258 -15.36 2.94 -15.98
N PHE A 259 -14.05 2.94 -16.19
CA PHE A 259 -13.45 3.55 -17.40
C PHE A 259 -13.68 2.76 -18.70
N LEU A 260 -14.30 1.58 -18.61
CA LEU A 260 -14.84 0.87 -19.80
C LEU A 260 -16.17 1.47 -20.30
N HIS A 261 -16.75 2.44 -19.60
CA HIS A 261 -18.00 3.10 -19.98
C HIS A 261 -18.03 3.51 -21.45
N LYS A 262 -19.06 3.09 -22.19
CA LYS A 262 -19.28 3.37 -23.63
C LYS A 262 -18.17 2.91 -24.59
N LYS A 263 -17.32 1.94 -24.20
CA LYS A 263 -16.26 1.37 -25.04
C LYS A 263 -16.63 -0.04 -25.48
N GLU A 264 -17.67 -0.19 -26.31
CA GLU A 264 -18.32 -1.45 -26.66
C GLU A 264 -17.31 -2.55 -27.10
N ALA A 265 -16.42 -2.26 -28.05
CA ALA A 265 -15.43 -3.23 -28.51
C ALA A 265 -14.48 -3.71 -27.40
N THR A 266 -14.10 -2.81 -26.48
CA THR A 266 -13.24 -3.18 -25.33
C THR A 266 -14.02 -3.99 -24.31
N GLN A 267 -15.30 -3.65 -24.06
CA GLN A 267 -16.17 -4.42 -23.18
C GLN A 267 -16.38 -5.84 -23.71
N GLU A 268 -16.54 -6.00 -25.02
CA GLU A 268 -16.68 -7.33 -25.65
C GLU A 268 -15.39 -8.16 -25.48
N GLU A 269 -14.21 -7.59 -25.74
CA GLU A 269 -12.93 -8.29 -25.53
C GLU A 269 -12.71 -8.62 -24.05
N PHE A 270 -13.10 -7.70 -23.14
CA PHE A 270 -13.03 -7.96 -21.70
C PHE A 270 -13.97 -9.07 -21.27
N PHE A 271 -15.17 -9.13 -21.82
CA PHE A 271 -16.12 -10.22 -21.56
C PHE A 271 -15.54 -11.59 -21.97
N HIS A 272 -14.88 -11.67 -23.12
CA HIS A 272 -14.20 -12.89 -23.56
C HIS A 272 -12.99 -13.23 -22.68
N THR A 273 -12.24 -12.25 -22.23
CA THR A 273 -11.11 -12.43 -21.31
C THR A 273 -11.60 -12.92 -19.95
N PHE A 274 -12.66 -12.32 -19.42
CA PHE A 274 -13.29 -12.74 -18.18
C PHE A 274 -13.73 -14.20 -18.22
N ASN A 275 -14.46 -14.59 -19.27
CA ASN A 275 -14.92 -15.98 -19.43
C ASN A 275 -13.72 -16.94 -19.54
N ALA A 276 -12.73 -16.62 -20.35
CA ALA A 276 -11.55 -17.47 -20.51
C ALA A 276 -10.81 -17.71 -19.17
N LEU A 277 -10.72 -16.71 -18.31
CA LEU A 277 -10.11 -16.85 -16.98
C LEU A 277 -11.02 -17.63 -16.02
N TYR A 278 -12.30 -17.27 -15.97
CA TYR A 278 -13.28 -17.88 -15.07
C TYR A 278 -13.44 -19.39 -15.35
N ASP A 279 -13.61 -19.77 -16.63
CA ASP A 279 -13.79 -21.16 -17.05
C ASP A 279 -12.53 -22.03 -16.80
N ASN A 280 -11.35 -21.39 -16.74
CA ASN A 280 -10.08 -22.04 -16.40
C ASN A 280 -9.74 -21.93 -14.89
N ASN A 281 -10.70 -21.61 -14.04
CA ASN A 281 -10.51 -21.45 -12.59
C ASN A 281 -9.35 -20.49 -12.23
N LYS A 282 -9.22 -19.37 -12.97
CA LYS A 282 -8.28 -18.30 -12.65
C LYS A 282 -8.99 -17.22 -11.85
N GLN A 283 -8.27 -16.64 -10.90
CA GLN A 283 -8.85 -15.61 -10.03
C GLN A 283 -9.04 -14.28 -10.78
N ILE A 284 -10.17 -13.64 -10.55
CA ILE A 284 -10.46 -12.29 -11.06
C ILE A 284 -10.78 -11.38 -9.86
N VAL A 285 -10.12 -10.23 -9.76
CA VAL A 285 -10.42 -9.18 -8.79
C VAL A 285 -10.66 -7.89 -9.55
N ILE A 286 -11.77 -7.22 -9.23
CA ILE A 286 -12.23 -6.02 -9.93
C ILE A 286 -12.42 -4.91 -8.93
N SER A 287 -12.03 -3.68 -9.28
CA SER A 287 -12.40 -2.50 -8.51
C SER A 287 -13.30 -1.56 -9.30
N SER A 288 -14.11 -0.77 -8.56
CA SER A 288 -14.99 0.25 -9.13
C SER A 288 -15.27 1.37 -8.14
N ASP A 289 -15.77 2.51 -8.63
CA ASP A 289 -16.33 3.58 -7.81
C ASP A 289 -17.79 3.32 -7.39
N LYS A 290 -18.48 2.42 -8.11
CA LYS A 290 -19.90 2.08 -7.92
C LYS A 290 -20.12 0.57 -7.91
N PRO A 291 -21.22 0.09 -7.29
CA PRO A 291 -21.59 -1.32 -7.35
C PRO A 291 -21.96 -1.73 -8.78
N PRO A 292 -21.88 -3.02 -9.14
CA PRO A 292 -22.14 -3.52 -10.49
C PRO A 292 -23.47 -3.06 -11.11
N LYS A 293 -24.53 -2.99 -10.29
CA LYS A 293 -25.87 -2.59 -10.74
C LYS A 293 -25.95 -1.12 -11.21
N ASP A 294 -25.07 -0.25 -10.68
CA ASP A 294 -25.07 1.20 -10.92
C ASP A 294 -23.98 1.60 -11.95
N LEU A 295 -23.39 0.64 -12.66
CA LEU A 295 -22.41 0.87 -13.72
C LEU A 295 -23.11 1.19 -15.05
N ASP A 296 -23.51 2.43 -15.24
CA ASP A 296 -24.11 2.90 -16.48
C ASP A 296 -23.14 2.76 -17.67
N GLY A 297 -23.68 2.40 -18.86
CA GLY A 297 -22.88 2.27 -20.08
C GLY A 297 -21.88 1.10 -20.10
N ILE A 298 -21.99 0.19 -19.13
CA ILE A 298 -21.37 -1.14 -19.16
C ILE A 298 -22.41 -2.17 -19.60
N ASP A 299 -22.00 -3.10 -20.48
CA ASP A 299 -22.86 -4.19 -20.99
C ASP A 299 -23.47 -4.98 -19.82
N GLU A 300 -24.75 -5.31 -19.95
CA GLU A 300 -25.47 -6.00 -18.88
C GLU A 300 -24.89 -7.38 -18.56
N ARG A 301 -24.39 -8.08 -19.55
CA ARG A 301 -23.71 -9.39 -19.36
C ARG A 301 -22.48 -9.25 -18.45
N LEU A 302 -21.70 -8.16 -18.60
CA LEU A 302 -20.57 -7.88 -17.73
C LEU A 302 -21.02 -7.52 -16.31
N ARG A 303 -22.06 -6.65 -16.18
CA ARG A 303 -22.62 -6.27 -14.86
C ARG A 303 -23.11 -7.51 -14.08
N GLN A 304 -23.77 -8.44 -14.76
CA GLN A 304 -24.22 -9.70 -14.17
C GLN A 304 -23.01 -10.54 -13.70
N ARG A 305 -21.96 -10.65 -14.54
CA ARG A 305 -20.72 -11.39 -14.19
C ARG A 305 -20.02 -10.78 -12.96
N PHE A 306 -19.96 -9.47 -12.87
CA PHE A 306 -19.36 -8.77 -11.72
C PHE A 306 -20.11 -9.04 -10.40
N GLY A 307 -21.41 -9.26 -10.47
CA GLY A 307 -22.26 -9.57 -9.33
C GLY A 307 -22.37 -11.06 -8.97
N TRP A 308 -21.71 -11.97 -9.71
CA TRP A 308 -21.87 -13.42 -9.51
C TRP A 308 -21.38 -13.95 -8.18
N SER A 309 -20.35 -13.35 -7.60
CA SER A 309 -19.75 -13.83 -6.38
C SER A 309 -19.76 -12.71 -5.30
N MET A 310 -18.61 -12.37 -4.78
CA MET A 310 -18.53 -11.43 -3.66
C MET A 310 -18.37 -9.98 -4.14
N THR A 311 -19.31 -9.13 -3.75
CA THR A 311 -19.27 -7.68 -3.94
C THR A 311 -19.10 -7.01 -2.59
N VAL A 312 -18.05 -6.21 -2.41
CA VAL A 312 -17.70 -5.63 -1.13
C VAL A 312 -17.61 -4.11 -1.21
N ASP A 313 -18.38 -3.44 -0.35
CA ASP A 313 -18.38 -1.99 -0.19
C ASP A 313 -17.26 -1.54 0.75
N ILE A 314 -16.43 -0.62 0.28
CA ILE A 314 -15.40 0.03 1.11
C ILE A 314 -15.86 1.45 1.43
N LYS A 315 -16.22 1.67 2.68
CA LYS A 315 -16.72 2.94 3.18
C LYS A 315 -15.60 3.84 3.68
N PRO A 316 -15.85 5.16 3.77
CA PRO A 316 -14.91 6.07 4.42
C PRO A 316 -14.56 5.59 5.83
N PRO A 317 -13.30 5.68 6.25
CA PRO A 317 -12.86 5.26 7.56
C PRO A 317 -13.47 6.12 8.67
N ASP A 318 -13.73 5.52 9.84
CA ASP A 318 -14.07 6.25 11.05
C ASP A 318 -12.88 7.07 11.57
N TYR A 319 -13.13 7.84 12.60
CA TYR A 319 -12.12 8.75 13.18
C TYR A 319 -10.88 7.99 13.67
N GLU A 320 -11.09 6.89 14.40
CA GLU A 320 -10.04 6.06 14.97
C GLU A 320 -9.18 5.43 13.88
N THR A 321 -9.82 4.92 12.83
CA THR A 321 -9.12 4.36 11.67
C THR A 321 -8.31 5.42 10.93
N ARG A 322 -8.85 6.65 10.76
CA ARG A 322 -8.10 7.76 10.13
C ARG A 322 -6.86 8.13 10.94
N PHE A 323 -7.00 8.19 12.26
CA PHE A 323 -5.87 8.47 13.14
C PHE A 323 -4.80 7.37 13.04
N ALA A 324 -5.20 6.09 13.11
CA ALA A 324 -4.28 4.97 12.95
C ALA A 324 -3.58 4.94 11.57
N ILE A 325 -4.27 5.36 10.50
CA ILE A 325 -3.65 5.52 9.18
C ILE A 325 -2.57 6.60 9.21
N LEU A 326 -2.83 7.74 9.84
CA LEU A 326 -1.83 8.82 9.99
C LEU A 326 -0.61 8.36 10.78
N GLU A 327 -0.81 7.66 11.91
CA GLU A 327 0.28 7.10 12.70
C GLU A 327 1.12 6.13 11.86
N LYS A 328 0.48 5.17 11.18
CA LYS A 328 1.16 4.20 10.33
C LYS A 328 1.98 4.86 9.22
N LYS A 329 1.41 5.89 8.59
CA LYS A 329 2.09 6.64 7.52
C LYS A 329 3.21 7.55 8.02
N ALA A 330 3.11 8.03 9.24
CA ALA A 330 4.16 8.78 9.91
C ALA A 330 5.34 7.87 10.30
N GLU A 331 5.05 6.68 10.86
CA GLU A 331 6.07 5.66 11.17
C GLU A 331 6.84 5.24 9.91
N GLU A 332 6.15 5.00 8.78
CA GLU A 332 6.78 4.67 7.48
C GLU A 332 7.78 5.76 7.01
N ARG A 333 7.62 7.00 7.50
CA ARG A 333 8.47 8.15 7.17
C ARG A 333 9.47 8.52 8.27
N GLY A 334 9.52 7.75 9.35
CA GLY A 334 10.45 7.96 10.45
C GLY A 334 10.10 9.14 11.35
N ILE A 335 8.83 9.58 11.38
CA ILE A 335 8.36 10.64 12.27
C ILE A 335 8.15 10.04 13.65
N ASP A 336 8.65 10.74 14.69
CA ASP A 336 8.44 10.34 16.08
C ASP A 336 6.99 10.62 16.52
N ILE A 337 6.20 9.56 16.52
CA ILE A 337 4.79 9.60 16.95
C ILE A 337 4.63 9.71 18.47
N SER A 338 5.70 9.60 19.26
CA SER A 338 5.65 9.78 20.72
C SER A 338 5.46 11.24 21.10
N ASN A 339 5.73 12.17 20.19
CA ASN A 339 5.58 13.61 20.42
C ASN A 339 4.11 14.02 20.50
N GLU A 340 3.69 14.54 21.65
CA GLU A 340 2.32 14.98 21.91
C GLU A 340 1.84 16.11 20.98
N GLU A 341 2.72 16.99 20.52
CA GLU A 341 2.36 18.06 19.57
C GLU A 341 2.03 17.47 18.20
N ILE A 342 2.78 16.47 17.74
CA ILE A 342 2.50 15.76 16.49
C ILE A 342 1.17 15.00 16.58
N LYS A 343 0.87 14.36 17.71
CA LYS A 343 -0.42 13.72 17.93
C LYS A 343 -1.59 14.71 17.86
N LYS A 344 -1.44 15.90 18.44
CA LYS A 344 -2.48 16.95 18.31
C LYS A 344 -2.72 17.33 16.85
N VAL A 345 -1.67 17.41 16.06
CA VAL A 345 -1.78 17.66 14.60
C VAL A 345 -2.50 16.50 13.90
N PHE A 346 -2.21 15.25 14.26
CA PHE A 346 -2.93 14.09 13.68
C PHE A 346 -4.42 14.09 14.07
N TYR A 347 -4.76 14.46 15.31
CA TYR A 347 -6.15 14.66 15.70
C TYR A 347 -6.82 15.73 14.85
N TYR A 348 -6.15 16.87 14.65
CA TYR A 348 -6.66 17.94 13.80
C TYR A 348 -6.89 17.46 12.34
N ILE A 349 -5.95 16.75 11.74
CA ILE A 349 -6.09 16.21 10.37
C ILE A 349 -7.22 15.19 10.31
N ALA A 350 -7.27 14.23 11.24
CA ALA A 350 -8.28 13.17 11.28
C ALA A 350 -9.70 13.73 11.48
N GLU A 351 -9.86 14.83 12.21
CA GLU A 351 -11.15 15.48 12.41
C GLU A 351 -11.64 16.22 11.15
N ASN A 352 -10.75 16.88 10.42
CA ASN A 352 -11.08 17.75 9.32
C ASN A 352 -11.12 17.04 7.95
N ILE A 353 -10.35 15.96 7.75
CA ILE A 353 -10.29 15.20 6.49
C ILE A 353 -10.99 13.86 6.66
N LYS A 354 -12.28 13.77 6.26
CA LYS A 354 -13.18 12.66 6.63
C LYS A 354 -13.38 11.61 5.53
N TYR A 355 -13.25 11.96 4.25
CA TYR A 355 -13.84 11.17 3.17
C TYR A 355 -12.84 10.42 2.29
N ASN A 356 -11.56 10.75 2.34
CA ASN A 356 -10.58 10.25 1.40
C ASN A 356 -9.22 10.03 2.08
N ILE A 357 -8.72 8.81 2.03
CA ILE A 357 -7.41 8.45 2.62
C ILE A 357 -6.27 9.12 1.84
N ARG A 358 -6.41 9.29 0.51
CA ARG A 358 -5.40 10.01 -0.29
C ARG A 358 -5.23 11.45 0.16
N ASP A 359 -6.33 12.12 0.53
CA ASP A 359 -6.27 13.49 1.05
C ASP A 359 -5.59 13.53 2.43
N LEU A 360 -5.82 12.50 3.28
CA LEU A 360 -5.12 12.32 4.56
C LEU A 360 -3.61 12.17 4.36
N GLU A 361 -3.19 11.25 3.50
CA GLU A 361 -1.79 11.04 3.15
C GLU A 361 -1.17 12.27 2.47
N GLY A 362 -1.93 12.96 1.64
CA GLY A 362 -1.54 14.21 0.99
C GLY A 362 -1.30 15.33 1.99
N ALA A 363 -2.19 15.49 2.99
CA ALA A 363 -2.04 16.47 4.06
C ALA A 363 -0.79 16.20 4.90
N LEU A 364 -0.56 14.96 5.31
CA LEU A 364 0.65 14.57 6.03
C LEU A 364 1.91 14.84 5.20
N SER A 365 1.92 14.46 3.91
CA SER A 365 3.04 14.69 3.01
C SER A 365 3.37 16.17 2.84
N ARG A 366 2.31 16.99 2.73
CA ARG A 366 2.43 18.44 2.60
C ARG A 366 3.02 19.07 3.87
N LEU A 367 2.55 18.66 5.05
CA LEU A 367 3.10 19.14 6.33
C LEU A 367 4.58 18.81 6.48
N ILE A 368 4.97 17.58 6.19
CA ILE A 368 6.38 17.16 6.26
C ILE A 368 7.22 17.98 5.29
N GLY A 369 6.80 18.07 4.02
CA GLY A 369 7.54 18.80 3.01
C GLY A 369 7.73 20.29 3.34
N PHE A 370 6.70 20.96 3.90
CA PHE A 370 6.81 22.35 4.33
C PHE A 370 7.64 22.52 5.60
N SER A 371 7.54 21.58 6.56
CA SER A 371 8.39 21.55 7.75
C SER A 371 9.86 21.46 7.38
N ASP A 372 10.22 20.54 6.49
CA ASP A 372 11.59 20.35 6.01
C ASP A 372 12.11 21.60 5.26
N MET A 373 11.29 22.20 4.39
CA MET A 373 11.68 23.37 3.61
C MET A 373 11.84 24.62 4.46
N MET A 374 10.99 24.80 5.48
CA MET A 374 10.98 26.00 6.32
C MET A 374 11.79 25.84 7.61
N HIS A 375 12.29 24.62 7.88
CA HIS A 375 12.95 24.25 9.14
C HIS A 375 12.11 24.63 10.37
N LYS A 376 10.80 24.36 10.29
CA LYS A 376 9.82 24.60 11.35
C LYS A 376 9.30 23.29 11.92
N ASP A 377 9.07 23.28 13.24
CA ASP A 377 8.42 22.16 13.91
C ASP A 377 6.95 22.04 13.47
N ILE A 378 6.45 20.79 13.46
CA ILE A 378 5.07 20.49 13.12
C ILE A 378 4.21 20.69 14.37
N ASP A 379 3.51 21.82 14.44
CA ASP A 379 2.55 22.18 15.48
C ASP A 379 1.17 22.53 14.90
N ILE A 380 0.18 22.78 15.76
CA ILE A 380 -1.20 23.10 15.33
C ILE A 380 -1.28 24.39 14.51
N PRO A 381 -0.66 25.54 14.92
CA PRO A 381 -0.69 26.75 14.10
C PRO A 381 -0.10 26.53 12.69
N PHE A 382 1.02 25.85 12.61
CA PHE A 382 1.65 25.51 11.34
C PHE A 382 0.76 24.60 10.48
N ALA A 383 0.14 23.58 11.08
CA ALA A 383 -0.78 22.69 10.38
C ALA A 383 -2.00 23.43 9.83
N GLN A 384 -2.56 24.37 10.60
CA GLN A 384 -3.69 25.21 10.17
C GLN A 384 -3.31 26.13 9.00
N GLU A 385 -2.13 26.73 9.03
CA GLU A 385 -1.60 27.56 7.94
C GLU A 385 -1.43 26.73 6.66
N VAL A 386 -0.71 25.60 6.74
CA VAL A 386 -0.34 24.76 5.60
C VAL A 386 -1.54 24.05 4.98
N LEU A 387 -2.53 23.65 5.79
CA LEU A 387 -3.70 22.87 5.35
C LEU A 387 -4.97 23.70 5.13
N SER A 388 -4.88 25.03 5.27
CA SER A 388 -6.04 25.93 5.13
C SER A 388 -6.87 25.69 3.88
N ASP A 389 -6.22 25.49 2.71
CA ASP A 389 -6.91 25.27 1.44
C ASP A 389 -7.61 23.90 1.37
N ILE A 390 -7.11 22.89 2.09
CA ILE A 390 -7.66 21.53 2.08
C ILE A 390 -8.86 21.46 3.02
N VAL A 391 -8.75 22.08 4.18
CA VAL A 391 -9.77 22.07 5.22
C VAL A 391 -10.96 22.97 4.82
N THR A 392 -10.73 24.19 4.34
CA THR A 392 -11.78 25.15 3.98
C THR A 392 -12.58 24.75 2.75
N LYS A 393 -12.00 24.02 1.80
CA LYS A 393 -12.72 23.55 0.60
C LYS A 393 -13.83 22.54 0.90
N LYS A 394 -13.81 21.87 2.05
CA LYS A 394 -14.79 20.80 2.39
C LYS A 394 -15.92 21.24 3.32
N ASP A 395 -15.82 22.38 3.99
CA ASP A 395 -16.94 22.94 4.74
C ASP A 395 -18.03 23.57 3.85
N ASN A 396 -17.76 23.68 2.54
CA ASN A 396 -18.78 23.98 1.52
C ASN A 396 -19.64 22.74 1.15
N SER A 397 -19.87 21.79 2.04
CA SER A 397 -21.02 20.91 1.91
C SER A 397 -22.25 21.79 1.92
N ILE A 398 -22.88 21.93 0.73
CA ILE A 398 -24.11 22.69 0.54
C ILE A 398 -25.18 22.05 1.46
N SER A 399 -25.21 22.48 2.72
CA SER A 399 -26.29 22.07 3.62
C SER A 399 -27.54 22.86 3.23
N ILE A 400 -28.72 22.28 3.48
CA ILE A 400 -30.01 22.97 3.28
C ILE A 400 -29.98 24.32 4.00
N ASP A 401 -29.35 24.39 5.16
CA ASP A 401 -29.25 25.62 5.94
C ASP A 401 -28.29 26.65 5.34
N SER A 402 -27.19 26.18 4.71
CA SER A 402 -26.31 27.05 3.92
C SER A 402 -27.04 27.64 2.71
N ILE A 403 -27.79 26.80 1.98
CA ILE A 403 -28.62 27.27 0.85
C ILE A 403 -29.65 28.29 1.32
N LYS A 404 -30.39 27.99 2.40
CA LYS A 404 -31.35 28.92 3.00
C LYS A 404 -30.69 30.24 3.38
N SER A 405 -29.52 30.19 4.02
CA SER A 405 -28.78 31.38 4.44
C SER A 405 -28.39 32.28 3.26
N ILE A 406 -27.85 31.68 2.17
CA ILE A 406 -27.49 32.41 0.94
C ILE A 406 -28.71 33.01 0.29
N VAL A 407 -29.80 32.24 0.15
CA VAL A 407 -31.06 32.71 -0.43
C VAL A 407 -31.67 33.85 0.39
N CYS A 408 -31.60 33.74 1.72
CA CYS A 408 -32.06 34.82 2.61
C CYS A 408 -31.28 36.10 2.39
N LYS A 409 -29.95 36.01 2.25
CA LYS A 409 -29.07 37.16 2.03
C LYS A 409 -29.31 37.82 0.68
N GLU A 410 -29.43 37.04 -0.39
CA GLU A 410 -29.65 37.55 -1.76
C GLU A 410 -31.05 38.12 -1.97
N CYS A 411 -32.06 37.50 -1.35
CA CYS A 411 -33.45 37.92 -1.53
C CYS A 411 -33.92 38.91 -0.46
N GLY A 412 -33.10 39.28 0.51
CA GLY A 412 -33.42 40.20 1.59
C GLY A 412 -34.57 39.73 2.48
N ILE A 413 -34.63 38.40 2.77
CA ILE A 413 -35.62 37.77 3.64
C ILE A 413 -34.95 37.12 4.84
N THR A 414 -35.71 36.92 5.91
CA THR A 414 -35.16 36.28 7.13
C THR A 414 -35.35 34.77 7.10
N MET A 415 -34.51 34.00 7.86
CA MET A 415 -34.64 32.56 8.02
C MET A 415 -36.03 32.15 8.50
N LYS A 416 -36.64 32.92 9.42
CA LYS A 416 -38.01 32.70 9.88
C LYS A 416 -39.05 32.84 8.77
N GLN A 417 -38.86 33.76 7.84
CA GLN A 417 -39.74 33.94 6.69
C GLN A 417 -39.62 32.83 5.66
N ILE A 418 -38.41 32.36 5.37
CA ILE A 418 -38.23 31.25 4.41
C ILE A 418 -38.84 29.94 4.94
N GLU A 419 -38.85 29.72 6.26
CA GLU A 419 -39.46 28.56 6.91
C GLU A 419 -40.97 28.73 7.21
N SER A 420 -41.48 29.92 7.15
CA SER A 420 -42.89 30.18 7.40
C SER A 420 -43.81 29.61 6.30
N LYS A 421 -45.08 29.42 6.59
CA LYS A 421 -46.13 29.05 5.61
C LYS A 421 -46.62 30.23 4.75
N GLU A 422 -46.00 31.39 4.91
CA GLU A 422 -46.39 32.60 4.19
C GLU A 422 -46.15 32.47 2.67
N LYS A 423 -47.16 32.88 1.88
CA LYS A 423 -47.19 32.75 0.42
C LYS A 423 -47.08 34.10 -0.31
N SER A 424 -46.66 35.17 0.37
CA SER A 424 -46.45 36.44 -0.32
C SER A 424 -45.43 36.26 -1.44
N ARG A 425 -45.61 36.92 -2.59
CA ARG A 425 -44.74 36.77 -3.78
C ARG A 425 -43.27 36.96 -3.46
N LYS A 426 -42.95 37.84 -2.52
CA LYS A 426 -41.59 38.15 -2.07
C LYS A 426 -40.92 36.98 -1.33
N ILE A 427 -41.69 36.11 -0.67
CA ILE A 427 -41.24 34.95 0.10
C ILE A 427 -41.42 33.64 -0.67
N ALA A 428 -42.50 33.54 -1.46
CA ALA A 428 -42.80 32.34 -2.23
C ALA A 428 -41.82 32.13 -3.39
N HIS A 429 -41.38 33.18 -4.06
CA HIS A 429 -40.47 33.12 -5.20
C HIS A 429 -39.09 32.52 -4.83
N PRO A 430 -38.41 32.95 -3.75
CA PRO A 430 -37.17 32.29 -3.27
C PRO A 430 -37.35 30.84 -2.82
N LYS A 431 -38.52 30.45 -2.25
CA LYS A 431 -38.80 29.09 -1.81
C LYS A 431 -38.96 28.08 -2.94
N ILE A 432 -39.56 28.52 -4.05
CA ILE A 432 -39.88 27.62 -5.16
C ILE A 432 -38.64 27.40 -6.05
N GLY A 433 -37.69 28.34 -6.03
CA GLY A 433 -36.58 28.36 -6.98
C GLY A 433 -37.09 28.60 -8.42
N ARG A 434 -36.21 28.89 -9.35
CA ARG A 434 -36.54 28.83 -10.78
C ARG A 434 -36.54 27.37 -11.23
N ALA A 435 -37.68 26.69 -11.06
CA ALA A 435 -37.88 25.33 -11.60
C ALA A 435 -38.28 25.36 -13.09
N HIS A 436 -37.98 26.42 -13.83
CA HIS A 436 -38.18 26.51 -15.26
C HIS A 436 -37.12 27.43 -15.88
N VAL A 437 -36.05 26.87 -16.33
CA VAL A 437 -35.34 27.23 -17.56
C VAL A 437 -34.92 25.95 -18.23
#